data_0f9bdd3f9c871b85f7d576db465e2f21
#
_entry.id   0f9bdd3f9c871b85f7d576db465e2f21
#
_cell.length_a   1.000
_cell.length_b   1.000
_cell.length_c   1.000
_cell.angle_alpha   90.00
_cell.angle_beta   90.00
_cell.angle_gamma   90.00
#
_symmetry.space_group_name_H-M   'P 1'
#
loop_
_entity.id
_entity.type
_entity.pdbx_description
1 polymer ?
#
loop_
_entity_poly.entity_id
_entity_poly.type
_entity_poly.pdbx_seq_one_letter_code
_entity_poly.pdbx_strand_id
1 'polypeptide(L)'
;MARKPPIRTSASRIPVFGSSMSTDPEEALSDNIFIVHGRDGPAKTEVARFIEMAGLRAVILHEQANAGRTIIEKFEAHGGEAGFAVVLLTPDDVGGPSADDLKPRARQNVIGEMFWFAGRLGRDRVCALRKGDVEMPSDLAGILYVEMDDRGAWKSELLRELAKAKYDVDWENALR
;
A
#
# COMPACT_ATOMS: atom_id res chain seq x y z
N MET A 1 19.01 -71.90 -14.98
CA MET A 1 17.80 -71.08 -15.01
C MET A 1 17.56 -70.47 -13.62
N ALA A 2 17.98 -69.22 -13.40
CA ALA A 2 17.85 -68.58 -12.10
C ALA A 2 16.61 -67.62 -12.13
N ARG A 3 15.68 -67.82 -11.21
CA ARG A 3 14.47 -67.03 -11.07
C ARG A 3 14.78 -65.71 -10.36
N LYS A 4 14.39 -64.63 -11.01
CA LYS A 4 14.48 -63.26 -10.50
C LYS A 4 13.45 -63.04 -9.40
N PRO A 5 13.79 -62.44 -8.23
CA PRO A 5 12.82 -62.16 -7.18
C PRO A 5 11.91 -60.96 -7.53
N PRO A 6 10.69 -60.90 -6.97
CA PRO A 6 9.74 -59.82 -7.27
C PRO A 6 10.12 -58.50 -6.60
N ILE A 7 9.93 -57.41 -7.34
CA ILE A 7 10.14 -56.05 -6.90
C ILE A 7 9.01 -55.69 -5.92
N ARG A 8 9.35 -55.37 -4.69
CA ARG A 8 8.44 -54.75 -3.71
C ARG A 8 8.27 -53.29 -4.04
N THR A 9 7.10 -52.90 -4.53
CA THR A 9 6.67 -51.52 -4.62
C THR A 9 6.27 -51.01 -3.24
N SER A 10 7.15 -50.20 -2.65
CA SER A 10 6.83 -49.42 -1.46
C SER A 10 5.96 -48.22 -1.89
N ALA A 11 4.68 -48.28 -1.55
CA ALA A 11 3.80 -47.12 -1.66
C ALA A 11 4.17 -46.09 -0.61
N SER A 12 4.90 -45.05 -1.00
CA SER A 12 5.14 -43.91 -0.14
C SER A 12 3.82 -43.17 0.07
N ARG A 13 3.32 -43.20 1.31
CA ARG A 13 2.20 -42.33 1.74
C ARG A 13 2.65 -40.89 1.68
N ILE A 14 2.00 -40.14 0.81
CA ILE A 14 2.09 -38.66 0.79
C ILE A 14 1.43 -38.21 2.10
N PRO A 15 2.09 -37.42 2.95
CA PRO A 15 1.42 -36.80 4.10
C PRO A 15 0.40 -35.80 3.60
N VAL A 16 -0.87 -36.01 3.87
CA VAL A 16 -1.92 -35.04 3.73
C VAL A 16 -1.69 -34.00 4.82
N PHE A 17 -1.18 -32.83 4.45
CA PHE A 17 -1.16 -31.67 5.33
C PHE A 17 -2.62 -31.32 5.61
N GLY A 18 -3.12 -31.75 6.73
CA GLY A 18 -4.33 -31.23 7.32
C GLY A 18 -4.05 -29.79 7.71
N SER A 19 -4.57 -28.84 6.92
CA SER A 19 -4.65 -27.44 7.31
C SER A 19 -5.61 -27.36 8.49
N SER A 20 -5.08 -27.42 9.71
CA SER A 20 -5.76 -26.81 10.83
C SER A 20 -5.78 -25.31 10.54
N MET A 21 -6.90 -24.80 10.07
CA MET A 21 -7.20 -23.36 10.12
C MET A 21 -7.30 -23.03 11.62
N SER A 22 -6.15 -22.67 12.21
CA SER A 22 -6.14 -21.87 13.41
C SER A 22 -6.80 -20.55 13.01
N THR A 23 -7.96 -20.29 13.55
CA THR A 23 -8.51 -18.93 13.64
C THR A 23 -7.56 -18.20 14.57
N ASP A 24 -6.52 -17.59 13.98
CA ASP A 24 -5.69 -16.64 14.71
C ASP A 24 -6.59 -15.53 15.27
N PRO A 25 -6.37 -15.10 16.52
CA PRO A 25 -7.07 -13.94 17.06
C PRO A 25 -6.84 -12.80 16.08
N GLU A 26 -7.89 -12.09 15.70
CA GLU A 26 -7.92 -10.94 14.82
C GLU A 26 -6.70 -10.06 15.12
N GLU A 27 -5.70 -10.15 14.26
CA GLU A 27 -4.43 -9.45 14.45
C GLU A 27 -4.77 -7.98 14.50
N ALA A 28 -4.60 -7.35 15.65
CA ALA A 28 -5.01 -5.98 15.87
C ALA A 28 -4.37 -5.12 14.78
N LEU A 29 -5.20 -4.41 14.01
CA LEU A 29 -4.72 -3.54 12.94
C LEU A 29 -3.70 -2.57 13.50
N SER A 30 -2.55 -2.48 12.86
CA SER A 30 -1.56 -1.47 13.22
C SER A 30 -2.12 -0.08 12.92
N ASP A 31 -2.08 0.84 13.89
CA ASP A 31 -2.48 2.24 13.71
C ASP A 31 -1.58 3.02 12.75
N ASN A 32 -0.55 2.36 12.21
CA ASN A 32 0.38 2.96 11.28
C ASN A 32 -0.25 3.09 9.88
N ILE A 33 -0.35 4.32 9.41
CA ILE A 33 -0.76 4.66 8.05
C ILE A 33 0.48 5.11 7.28
N PHE A 34 0.86 4.33 6.28
CA PHE A 34 2.01 4.67 5.45
C PHE A 34 1.64 5.74 4.43
N ILE A 35 2.53 6.73 4.29
CA ILE A 35 2.43 7.75 3.26
C ILE A 35 3.53 7.52 2.23
N VAL A 36 3.10 7.13 1.04
CA VAL A 36 3.93 7.02 -0.15
C VAL A 36 3.85 8.33 -0.91
N HIS A 37 4.98 8.96 -1.21
CA HIS A 37 4.99 10.28 -1.82
C HIS A 37 6.17 10.50 -2.77
N GLY A 38 6.00 11.42 -3.70
CA GLY A 38 7.06 11.92 -4.57
C GLY A 38 7.76 13.14 -4.01
N ARG A 39 7.81 14.23 -4.81
CA ARG A 39 8.54 15.46 -4.47
C ARG A 39 7.68 16.54 -3.82
N ASP A 40 6.35 16.42 -3.85
CA ASP A 40 5.43 17.41 -3.26
C ASP A 40 5.45 17.34 -1.72
N GLY A 41 6.39 18.06 -1.11
CA GLY A 41 6.53 18.16 0.34
C GLY A 41 5.30 18.76 1.05
N PRO A 42 4.70 19.84 0.54
CA PRO A 42 3.45 20.39 1.09
C PRO A 42 2.31 19.37 1.16
N ALA A 43 2.01 18.66 0.06
CA ALA A 43 0.96 17.65 0.04
C ALA A 43 1.24 16.52 1.04
N LYS A 44 2.49 16.03 1.10
CA LYS A 44 2.93 15.04 2.09
C LYS A 44 2.63 15.50 3.52
N THR A 45 3.03 16.73 3.84
CA THR A 45 2.86 17.29 5.18
C THR A 45 1.38 17.47 5.53
N GLU A 46 0.56 17.91 4.59
CA GLU A 46 -0.88 18.07 4.78
C GLU A 46 -1.54 16.73 5.10
N VAL A 47 -1.23 15.70 4.32
CA VAL A 47 -1.79 14.35 4.53
C VAL A 47 -1.31 13.76 5.86
N ALA A 48 -0.04 13.91 6.21
CA ALA A 48 0.49 13.42 7.48
C ALA A 48 -0.24 14.05 8.68
N ARG A 49 -0.38 15.37 8.70
CA ARG A 49 -1.11 16.08 9.75
C ARG A 49 -2.58 15.68 9.82
N PHE A 50 -3.20 15.48 8.67
CA PHE A 50 -4.59 15.06 8.62
C PHE A 50 -4.79 13.67 9.24
N ILE A 51 -3.90 12.71 8.93
CA ILE A 51 -3.92 11.37 9.52
C ILE A 51 -3.72 11.45 11.06
N GLU A 52 -2.81 12.29 11.52
CA GLU A 52 -2.57 12.50 12.95
C GLU A 52 -3.79 13.14 13.65
N MET A 53 -4.47 14.08 13.00
CA MET A 53 -5.72 14.66 13.51
C MET A 53 -6.86 13.63 13.54
N ALA A 54 -6.83 12.63 12.70
CA ALA A 54 -7.76 11.51 12.73
C ALA A 54 -7.46 10.49 13.85
N GLY A 55 -6.45 10.74 14.69
CA GLY A 55 -6.06 9.87 15.80
C GLY A 55 -5.16 8.70 15.41
N LEU A 56 -4.64 8.68 14.18
CA LEU A 56 -3.79 7.62 13.63
C LEU A 56 -2.33 8.09 13.52
N ARG A 57 -1.43 7.15 13.28
CA ARG A 57 0.00 7.42 13.16
C ARG A 57 0.44 7.50 11.70
N ALA A 58 0.86 8.68 11.26
CA ALA A 58 1.46 8.86 9.94
C ALA A 58 2.91 8.36 9.90
N VAL A 59 3.23 7.49 8.96
CA VAL A 59 4.60 6.96 8.75
C VAL A 59 5.08 7.30 7.36
N ILE A 60 6.16 8.10 7.28
CA ILE A 60 6.76 8.53 6.01
C ILE A 60 8.05 7.74 5.79
N LEU A 61 8.05 6.89 4.77
CA LEU A 61 9.13 5.92 4.57
C LEU A 61 10.49 6.55 4.28
N HIS A 62 10.52 7.67 3.55
CA HIS A 62 11.77 8.38 3.23
C HIS A 62 12.44 9.05 4.44
N GLU A 63 11.70 9.30 5.51
CA GLU A 63 12.19 9.89 6.74
C GLU A 63 12.77 8.86 7.72
N GLN A 64 12.55 7.57 7.45
CA GLN A 64 13.14 6.49 8.23
C GLN A 64 14.63 6.32 7.91
N ALA A 65 15.45 6.11 8.93
CA ALA A 65 16.90 6.00 8.81
C ALA A 65 17.30 4.92 7.80
N ASN A 66 18.22 5.25 6.90
CA ASN A 66 18.62 4.35 5.81
C ASN A 66 19.34 3.09 6.29
N ALA A 67 20.05 3.11 7.41
CA ALA A 67 20.81 1.98 7.98
C ALA A 67 21.48 1.05 6.94
N GLY A 68 21.84 1.59 5.75
CA GLY A 68 22.45 0.82 4.65
C GLY A 68 21.50 -0.10 3.87
N ARG A 69 20.19 -0.02 4.10
CA ARG A 69 19.19 -0.89 3.44
C ARG A 69 18.77 -0.36 2.07
N THR A 70 18.45 -1.27 1.17
CA THR A 70 17.79 -0.95 -0.11
C THR A 70 16.35 -0.46 0.12
N ILE A 71 15.75 0.18 -0.88
CA ILE A 71 14.34 0.61 -0.80
C ILE A 71 13.42 -0.60 -0.52
N ILE A 72 13.68 -1.74 -1.16
CA ILE A 72 12.90 -2.97 -0.97
C ILE A 72 13.03 -3.49 0.48
N GLU A 73 14.26 -3.56 1.01
CA GLU A 73 14.50 -4.01 2.39
C GLU A 73 13.85 -3.08 3.42
N LYS A 74 13.74 -1.79 3.12
CA LYS A 74 13.00 -0.84 3.95
C LYS A 74 11.50 -1.13 3.92
N PHE A 75 10.95 -1.39 2.75
CA PHE A 75 9.55 -1.78 2.61
C PHE A 75 9.25 -3.08 3.34
N GLU A 76 10.11 -4.07 3.23
CA GLU A 76 9.96 -5.34 3.93
C GLU A 76 10.02 -5.16 5.46
N ALA A 77 10.94 -4.32 5.94
CA ALA A 77 11.12 -4.10 7.38
C ALA A 77 10.00 -3.26 8.02
N HIS A 78 9.46 -2.27 7.30
CA HIS A 78 8.46 -1.33 7.84
C HIS A 78 7.06 -1.59 7.29
N GLY A 79 6.95 -2.15 6.09
CA GLY A 79 5.66 -2.49 5.48
C GLY A 79 4.93 -3.63 6.18
N GLY A 80 5.65 -4.45 6.97
CA GLY A 80 5.04 -5.46 7.86
C GLY A 80 4.26 -4.85 9.03
N GLU A 81 4.56 -3.58 9.37
CA GLU A 81 3.89 -2.83 10.42
C GLU A 81 2.76 -1.93 9.87
N ALA A 82 2.57 -1.88 8.55
CA ALA A 82 1.53 -1.07 7.93
C ALA A 82 0.18 -1.74 8.00
N GLY A 83 -0.82 -1.00 8.43
CA GLY A 83 -2.22 -1.41 8.36
C GLY A 83 -2.94 -0.83 7.14
N PHE A 84 -2.47 0.32 6.61
CA PHE A 84 -3.05 1.02 5.47
C PHE A 84 -1.97 1.86 4.76
N ALA A 85 -2.12 2.13 3.47
CA ALA A 85 -1.24 3.00 2.72
C ALA A 85 -2.01 4.10 1.99
N VAL A 86 -1.56 5.36 2.16
CA VAL A 86 -2.01 6.51 1.39
C VAL A 86 -0.91 6.87 0.41
N VAL A 87 -1.24 6.91 -0.88
CA VAL A 87 -0.29 7.13 -1.96
C VAL A 87 -0.57 8.47 -2.64
N LEU A 88 0.40 9.38 -2.62
CA LEU A 88 0.29 10.69 -3.26
C LEU A 88 0.75 10.62 -4.72
N LEU A 89 -0.18 10.73 -5.63
CA LEU A 89 0.07 10.82 -7.06
C LEU A 89 0.12 12.29 -7.48
N THR A 90 1.33 12.84 -7.54
CA THR A 90 1.61 14.25 -7.84
C THR A 90 2.36 14.37 -9.19
N PRO A 91 2.25 15.49 -9.92
CA PRO A 91 2.87 15.66 -11.23
C PRO A 91 4.39 15.91 -11.12
N ASP A 92 5.11 14.96 -10.53
CA ASP A 92 6.54 15.09 -10.21
C ASP A 92 7.45 14.85 -11.39
N ASP A 93 7.02 14.04 -12.33
CA ASP A 93 7.77 13.66 -13.51
C ASP A 93 6.92 13.89 -14.77
N VAL A 94 7.56 13.87 -15.94
CA VAL A 94 6.91 13.96 -17.24
C VAL A 94 7.27 12.73 -18.05
N GLY A 95 6.33 12.15 -18.75
CA GLY A 95 6.59 11.00 -19.60
C GLY A 95 5.45 10.70 -20.56
N GLY A 96 5.73 9.89 -21.56
CA GLY A 96 4.78 9.51 -22.60
C GLY A 96 5.38 8.53 -23.60
N PRO A 97 4.59 8.07 -24.57
CA PRO A 97 5.04 7.11 -25.58
C PRO A 97 6.02 7.72 -26.58
N SER A 98 6.05 9.06 -26.74
CA SER A 98 6.97 9.80 -27.59
C SER A 98 7.30 11.16 -26.99
N ALA A 99 8.31 11.84 -27.53
CA ALA A 99 8.70 13.19 -27.12
C ALA A 99 7.58 14.24 -27.37
N ASP A 100 6.71 13.98 -28.32
CA ASP A 100 5.60 14.89 -28.69
C ASP A 100 4.30 14.61 -27.90
N ASP A 101 4.25 13.53 -27.11
CA ASP A 101 3.09 13.16 -26.29
C ASP A 101 3.53 12.91 -24.84
N LEU A 102 4.04 13.97 -24.24
CA LEU A 102 4.47 13.96 -22.84
C LEU A 102 3.37 14.49 -21.94
N LYS A 103 3.09 13.76 -20.87
CA LYS A 103 2.09 14.11 -19.83
C LYS A 103 2.71 14.16 -18.46
N PRO A 104 2.19 15.01 -17.57
CA PRO A 104 2.55 14.95 -16.15
C PRO A 104 2.16 13.58 -15.58
N ARG A 105 3.05 13.00 -14.80
CA ARG A 105 2.78 11.71 -14.14
C ARG A 105 3.46 11.63 -12.79
N ALA A 106 2.95 10.74 -11.97
CA ALA A 106 3.59 10.43 -10.70
C ALA A 106 4.95 9.77 -10.93
N ARG A 107 5.85 9.96 -9.99
CA ARG A 107 7.18 9.36 -10.01
C ARG A 107 7.07 7.84 -10.09
N GLN A 108 7.91 7.20 -10.90
CA GLN A 108 7.87 5.75 -11.11
C GLN A 108 8.04 4.95 -9.81
N ASN A 109 8.86 5.43 -8.88
CA ASN A 109 9.02 4.79 -7.58
C ASN A 109 7.70 4.78 -6.78
N VAL A 110 6.96 5.88 -6.78
CA VAL A 110 5.65 5.99 -6.12
C VAL A 110 4.66 4.96 -6.68
N ILE A 111 4.66 4.79 -7.99
CA ILE A 111 3.84 3.77 -8.65
C ILE A 111 4.26 2.35 -8.23
N GLY A 112 5.56 2.06 -8.21
CA GLY A 112 6.08 0.77 -7.74
C GLY A 112 5.70 0.47 -6.29
N GLU A 113 5.85 1.46 -5.42
CA GLU A 113 5.48 1.39 -4.00
C GLU A 113 3.97 1.15 -3.82
N MET A 114 3.13 1.84 -4.58
CA MET A 114 1.69 1.66 -4.57
C MET A 114 1.30 0.21 -4.88
N PHE A 115 1.84 -0.37 -5.95
CA PHE A 115 1.55 -1.76 -6.30
C PHE A 115 2.11 -2.75 -5.29
N TRP A 116 3.25 -2.46 -4.69
CA TRP A 116 3.80 -3.28 -3.61
C TRP A 116 2.86 -3.30 -2.40
N PHE A 117 2.36 -2.13 -1.95
CA PHE A 117 1.40 -2.06 -0.86
C PHE A 117 0.07 -2.74 -1.21
N ALA A 118 -0.43 -2.57 -2.43
CA ALA A 118 -1.64 -3.26 -2.89
C ALA A 118 -1.49 -4.78 -2.89
N GLY A 119 -0.32 -5.29 -3.22
CA GLY A 119 -0.01 -6.72 -3.13
C GLY A 119 0.15 -7.22 -1.69
N ARG A 120 0.67 -6.39 -0.80
CA ARG A 120 0.95 -6.75 0.60
C ARG A 120 -0.28 -6.63 1.51
N LEU A 121 -1.03 -5.55 1.38
CA LEU A 121 -2.15 -5.20 2.28
C LEU A 121 -3.52 -5.60 1.71
N GLY A 122 -3.61 -5.80 0.40
CA GLY A 122 -4.88 -5.81 -0.32
C GLY A 122 -5.25 -4.42 -0.84
N ARG A 123 -6.03 -4.39 -1.93
CA ARG A 123 -6.40 -3.14 -2.62
C ARG A 123 -7.32 -2.23 -1.81
N ASP A 124 -8.12 -2.81 -0.94
CA ASP A 124 -9.04 -2.16 -0.01
C ASP A 124 -8.34 -1.42 1.14
N ARG A 125 -7.03 -1.61 1.27
CA ARG A 125 -6.17 -0.93 2.25
C ARG A 125 -5.15 0.01 1.59
N VAL A 126 -5.40 0.41 0.36
CA VAL A 126 -4.59 1.38 -0.38
C VAL A 126 -5.49 2.45 -0.98
N CYS A 127 -5.27 3.70 -0.61
CA CYS A 127 -5.97 4.86 -1.15
C CYS A 127 -4.98 5.77 -1.88
N ALA A 128 -5.17 5.98 -3.17
CA ALA A 128 -4.38 6.92 -3.96
C ALA A 128 -5.02 8.30 -3.97
N LEU A 129 -4.29 9.32 -3.53
CA LEU A 129 -4.69 10.73 -3.62
C LEU A 129 -4.04 11.34 -4.86
N ARG A 130 -4.84 11.68 -5.86
CA ARG A 130 -4.39 12.32 -7.10
C ARG A 130 -4.45 13.83 -6.96
N LYS A 131 -3.33 14.52 -7.12
CA LYS A 131 -3.25 15.98 -7.11
C LYS A 131 -2.96 16.53 -8.50
N GLY A 132 -3.88 17.32 -9.01
CA GLY A 132 -3.74 17.91 -10.35
C GLY A 132 -3.93 16.92 -11.50
N ASP A 133 -3.53 17.36 -12.70
CA ASP A 133 -3.64 16.53 -13.90
C ASP A 133 -2.45 15.57 -13.99
N VAL A 134 -2.62 14.37 -13.49
CA VAL A 134 -1.62 13.30 -13.49
C VAL A 134 -2.13 12.13 -14.32
N GLU A 135 -1.32 11.68 -15.28
CA GLU A 135 -1.61 10.46 -16.02
C GLU A 135 -1.67 9.27 -15.06
N MET A 136 -2.80 8.57 -15.06
CA MET A 136 -3.02 7.42 -14.20
C MET A 136 -2.61 6.14 -14.92
N PRO A 137 -1.93 5.20 -14.23
CA PRO A 137 -1.68 3.87 -14.78
C PRO A 137 -3.00 3.17 -15.15
N SER A 138 -3.05 2.53 -16.32
CA SER A 138 -4.25 1.84 -16.84
C SER A 138 -4.72 0.68 -15.95
N ASP A 139 -3.81 0.06 -15.20
CA ASP A 139 -4.05 -1.16 -14.41
C ASP A 139 -4.36 -0.89 -12.94
N LEU A 140 -4.85 0.31 -12.60
CA LEU A 140 -5.31 0.65 -11.25
C LEU A 140 -6.65 -0.01 -10.86
N ALA A 141 -7.15 -0.96 -11.65
CA ALA A 141 -8.41 -1.62 -11.39
C ALA A 141 -8.48 -2.18 -9.95
N GLY A 142 -9.39 -1.60 -9.17
CA GLY A 142 -9.64 -2.01 -7.78
C GLY A 142 -8.80 -1.29 -6.71
N ILE A 143 -7.93 -0.33 -7.06
CA ILE A 143 -7.38 0.63 -6.11
C ILE A 143 -8.24 1.88 -6.16
N LEU A 144 -8.73 2.31 -5.01
CA LEU A 144 -9.47 3.56 -4.89
C LEU A 144 -8.54 4.73 -5.14
N TYR A 145 -8.95 5.67 -5.98
CA TYR A 145 -8.31 6.97 -6.04
C TYR A 145 -9.31 8.09 -5.71
N VAL A 146 -8.80 9.11 -5.04
CA VAL A 146 -9.53 10.29 -4.60
C VAL A 146 -8.81 11.52 -5.14
N GLU A 147 -9.56 12.49 -5.65
CA GLU A 147 -9.00 13.77 -6.09
C GLU A 147 -8.59 14.60 -4.88
N MET A 148 -7.31 14.94 -4.76
CA MET A 148 -6.81 15.84 -3.72
C MET A 148 -7.07 17.28 -4.14
N ASP A 149 -8.31 17.73 -3.97
CA ASP A 149 -8.77 19.06 -4.33
C ASP A 149 -8.40 20.13 -3.29
N ASP A 150 -8.33 21.39 -3.72
CA ASP A 150 -7.98 22.52 -2.85
C ASP A 150 -9.05 22.83 -1.80
N ARG A 151 -10.28 22.32 -1.95
CA ARG A 151 -11.38 22.52 -1.00
C ARG A 151 -11.36 21.51 0.14
N GLY A 152 -10.50 20.48 0.04
CA GLY A 152 -10.31 19.46 1.07
C GLY A 152 -11.41 18.38 1.11
N ALA A 153 -12.21 18.21 0.03
CA ALA A 153 -13.22 17.14 -0.01
C ALA A 153 -12.61 15.76 0.14
N TRP A 154 -11.37 15.57 -0.33
CA TRP A 154 -10.60 14.33 -0.18
C TRP A 154 -10.45 13.88 1.29
N LYS A 155 -10.47 14.79 2.25
CA LYS A 155 -10.34 14.49 3.69
C LYS A 155 -11.48 13.59 4.17
N SER A 156 -12.70 13.96 3.85
CA SER A 156 -13.87 13.15 4.20
C SER A 156 -13.89 11.79 3.50
N GLU A 157 -13.41 11.73 2.25
CA GLU A 157 -13.32 10.48 1.51
C GLU A 157 -12.27 9.55 2.10
N LEU A 158 -11.09 10.07 2.43
CA LEU A 158 -10.03 9.30 3.07
C LEU A 158 -10.49 8.75 4.44
N LEU A 159 -11.19 9.55 5.27
CA LEU A 159 -11.73 9.05 6.54
C LEU A 159 -12.73 7.90 6.34
N ARG A 160 -13.59 7.97 5.30
CA ARG A 160 -14.50 6.87 4.99
C ARG A 160 -13.75 5.59 4.64
N GLU A 161 -12.66 5.69 3.89
CA GLU A 161 -11.86 4.51 3.52
C GLU A 161 -11.14 3.93 4.74
N LEU A 162 -10.58 4.75 5.60
CA LEU A 162 -10.00 4.30 6.86
C LEU A 162 -11.03 3.61 7.75
N ALA A 163 -12.23 4.19 7.88
CA ALA A 163 -13.32 3.58 8.63
C ALA A 163 -13.80 2.24 8.02
N LYS A 164 -13.89 2.13 6.68
CA LYS A 164 -14.17 0.85 6.00
C LYS A 164 -13.09 -0.20 6.29
N ALA A 165 -11.83 0.21 6.36
CA ALA A 165 -10.70 -0.64 6.73
C ALA A 165 -10.63 -0.96 8.24
N LYS A 166 -11.67 -0.58 9.01
CA LYS A 166 -11.84 -0.84 10.45
C LYS A 166 -10.95 -0.03 11.39
N TYR A 167 -10.48 1.14 10.94
CA TYR A 167 -9.84 2.09 11.83
C TYR A 167 -10.87 2.89 12.62
N ASP A 168 -10.57 3.11 13.90
CA ASP A 168 -11.30 4.07 14.72
C ASP A 168 -10.74 5.47 14.45
N VAL A 169 -11.53 6.31 13.76
CA VAL A 169 -11.10 7.63 13.29
C VAL A 169 -11.82 8.76 14.03
N ASP A 170 -11.06 9.74 14.49
CA ASP A 170 -11.59 10.94 15.14
C ASP A 170 -12.09 11.94 14.08
N TRP A 171 -13.34 11.77 13.66
CA TRP A 171 -13.99 12.61 12.65
C TRP A 171 -14.10 14.08 13.07
N GLU A 172 -14.38 14.32 14.35
CA GLU A 172 -14.60 15.67 14.85
C GLU A 172 -13.31 16.49 14.81
N ASN A 173 -12.21 15.89 15.26
CA ASN A 173 -10.91 16.55 15.27
C ASN A 173 -10.31 16.68 13.86
N ALA A 174 -10.48 15.66 13.01
CA ALA A 174 -9.93 15.65 11.66
C ALA A 174 -10.58 16.67 10.71
N LEU A 175 -11.88 16.98 10.89
CA LEU A 175 -12.64 17.88 10.01
C LEU A 175 -12.86 19.29 10.60
N ARG A 176 -12.22 19.62 11.68
CA ARG A 176 -12.22 20.93 12.32
C ARG A 176 -11.31 21.90 11.56
#